data_47d0b94bd7acd16414679a989059f6a6
#
_entry.id   47d0b94bd7acd16414679a989059f6a6
#
_cell.length_a   1.000
_cell.length_b   1.000
_cell.length_c   1.000
_cell.angle_alpha   90.00
_cell.angle_beta   90.00
_cell.angle_gamma   90.00
#
_symmetry.space_group_name_H-M   'P 1'
#
loop_
_entity.id
_entity.type
_entity.pdbx_description
1 polymer ?
#
loop_
_entity_poly.entity_id
_entity_poly.type
_entity_poly.pdbx_seq_one_letter_code
_entity_poly.pdbx_strand_id
1 'polypeptide(L)' 'HHDFELMKWLLKSDIPWIGLVSSQRKWKLLSKGLIEEGFVKKDLHRVYAPVGIDIHAQTVPEIAVSIMGGIISFLRQK' A
#
# COMPACT_ATOMS: atom_id res chain seq x y z
N HIS A 1 2.14 15.86 -5.09
CA HIS A 1 2.26 15.33 -3.74
C HIS A 1 3.43 14.40 -3.57
N HIS A 2 4.03 14.44 -2.40
CA HIS A 2 5.19 13.62 -2.10
C HIS A 2 4.89 12.12 -2.21
N ASP A 3 3.68 11.71 -1.80
CA ASP A 3 3.30 10.31 -1.85
C ASP A 3 3.29 9.75 -3.27
N PHE A 4 2.82 10.56 -4.22
CA PHE A 4 2.75 10.13 -5.60
C PHE A 4 4.15 9.96 -6.20
N GLU A 5 5.03 10.93 -5.98
CA GLU A 5 6.39 10.88 -6.47
C GLU A 5 7.17 9.74 -5.84
N LEU A 6 7.03 9.56 -4.52
CA LEU A 6 7.69 8.48 -3.80
C LEU A 6 7.21 7.12 -4.30
N MET A 7 5.90 6.98 -4.54
CA MET A 7 5.34 5.73 -5.01
C MET A 7 5.86 5.37 -6.39
N LYS A 8 5.97 6.35 -7.29
CA LYS A 8 6.54 6.11 -8.61
C LYS A 8 7.97 5.58 -8.51
N TRP A 9 8.74 6.17 -7.60
CA TRP A 9 10.13 5.76 -7.38
C TRP A 9 10.20 4.33 -6.84
N LEU A 10 9.36 4.02 -5.85
CA LEU A 10 9.33 2.68 -5.24
C LEU A 10 8.89 1.61 -6.22
N LEU A 11 7.92 1.92 -7.09
CA LEU A 11 7.42 0.95 -8.07
C LEU A 11 8.43 0.63 -9.16
N LYS A 12 9.41 1.50 -9.36
CA LYS A 12 10.49 1.23 -10.31
C LYS A 12 11.56 0.34 -9.70
N SER A 13 11.50 0.09 -8.39
CA SER A 13 12.45 -0.78 -7.71
C SER A 13 11.92 -2.21 -7.67
N ASP A 14 12.73 -3.12 -7.15
CA ASP A 14 12.35 -4.54 -7.03
C ASP A 14 11.74 -4.88 -5.67
N ILE A 15 11.38 -3.89 -4.89
CA ILE A 15 10.80 -4.12 -3.56
C ILE A 15 9.50 -4.92 -3.71
N PRO A 16 9.38 -6.10 -3.08
CA PRO A 16 8.23 -6.98 -3.29
C PRO A 16 6.98 -6.58 -2.52
N TRP A 17 7.11 -5.73 -1.49
CA TRP A 17 6.00 -5.34 -0.64
C TRP A 17 6.13 -3.87 -0.27
N ILE A 18 5.09 -3.11 -0.56
CA ILE A 18 5.05 -1.69 -0.25
C ILE A 18 3.77 -1.43 0.52
N GLY A 19 3.88 -0.97 1.76
CA GLY A 19 2.72 -0.61 2.55
C GLY A 19 2.52 0.90 2.55
N LEU A 20 1.30 1.33 2.32
CA LEU A 20 0.98 2.75 2.28
C LEU A 20 -0.14 3.06 3.27
N VAL A 21 0.12 3.99 4.18
CA VAL A 21 -0.88 4.46 5.12
C VAL A 21 -1.77 5.49 4.41
N SER A 22 -2.98 5.07 4.04
CA SER A 22 -3.89 5.94 3.32
C SER A 22 -5.32 5.43 3.48
N SER A 23 -6.29 6.26 3.10
CA SER A 23 -7.66 5.81 2.97
C SER A 23 -7.84 5.09 1.64
N GLN A 24 -8.90 4.28 1.53
CA GLN A 24 -9.19 3.61 0.27
C GLN A 24 -9.47 4.61 -0.84
N ARG A 25 -10.15 5.70 -0.52
CA ARG A 25 -10.45 6.73 -1.50
C ARG A 25 -9.16 7.37 -2.03
N LYS A 26 -8.26 7.68 -1.12
CA LYS A 26 -6.97 8.27 -1.51
C LYS A 26 -6.17 7.30 -2.37
N TRP A 27 -6.18 6.03 -2.01
CA TRP A 27 -5.49 5.01 -2.78
C TRP A 27 -6.07 4.87 -4.19
N LYS A 28 -7.40 4.94 -4.34
CA LYS A 28 -8.02 4.86 -5.65
C LYS A 28 -7.55 5.99 -6.56
N LEU A 29 -7.46 7.20 -6.02
CA LEU A 29 -7.00 8.35 -6.79
C LEU A 29 -5.52 8.20 -7.15
N LEU A 30 -4.71 7.75 -6.21
CA LEU A 30 -3.29 7.56 -6.42
C LEU A 30 -3.03 6.48 -7.48
N SER A 31 -3.72 5.35 -7.39
CA SER A 31 -3.54 4.26 -8.34
C SER A 31 -3.98 4.64 -9.74
N LYS A 32 -5.05 5.42 -9.86
CA LYS A 32 -5.49 5.92 -11.15
C LYS A 32 -4.41 6.79 -11.79
N GLY A 33 -3.81 7.68 -11.01
CA GLY A 33 -2.72 8.52 -11.50
C GLY A 33 -1.50 7.72 -11.94
N LEU A 34 -1.19 6.66 -11.20
CA LEU A 34 -0.05 5.80 -11.55
C LEU A 34 -0.29 5.06 -12.86
N ILE A 35 -1.50 4.58 -13.08
CA ILE A 35 -1.85 3.90 -14.34
C ILE A 35 -1.74 4.88 -15.51
N GLU A 36 -2.18 6.13 -15.30
CA GLU A 36 -2.07 7.16 -16.33
C GLU A 36 -0.62 7.49 -16.67
N GLU A 37 0.28 7.27 -15.71
CA GLU A 37 1.72 7.48 -15.92
C GLU A 37 2.40 6.29 -16.59
N GLY A 38 1.67 5.21 -16.84
CA GLY A 38 2.22 4.06 -17.52
C GLY A 38 2.46 2.81 -16.69
N PHE A 39 2.20 2.87 -15.38
CA PHE A 39 2.31 1.69 -14.55
C PHE A 39 1.15 0.74 -14.84
N VAL A 40 1.40 -0.56 -14.76
CA VAL A 40 0.37 -1.56 -15.01
C VAL A 40 -0.14 -2.12 -13.68
N LYS A 41 -1.29 -2.79 -13.73
CA LYS A 41 -1.91 -3.35 -12.53
C LYS A 41 -0.98 -4.32 -11.79
N LYS A 42 -0.16 -5.04 -12.53
CA LYS A 42 0.79 -5.97 -11.94
C LYS A 42 1.76 -5.25 -11.00
N ASP A 43 2.19 -4.04 -11.38
CA ASP A 43 3.06 -3.25 -10.52
C ASP A 43 2.35 -2.87 -9.22
N LEU A 44 1.06 -2.56 -9.31
CA LEU A 44 0.30 -2.10 -8.16
C LEU A 44 -0.04 -3.23 -7.19
N HIS A 45 0.06 -4.48 -7.61
CA HIS A 45 -0.20 -5.62 -6.73
C HIS A 45 0.81 -5.71 -5.59
N ARG A 46 1.96 -5.06 -5.71
CA ARG A 46 2.95 -5.01 -4.65
C ARG A 46 2.61 -4.00 -3.57
N VAL A 47 1.63 -3.14 -3.84
CA VAL A 47 1.24 -2.08 -2.91
C VAL A 47 0.04 -2.53 -2.09
N TYR A 48 0.17 -2.41 -0.78
CA TYR A 48 -0.89 -2.74 0.16
C TYR A 48 -1.39 -1.43 0.77
N ALA A 49 -2.49 -0.94 0.25
CA ALA A 49 -3.07 0.34 0.66
C ALA A 49 -4.59 0.21 0.75
N PRO A 50 -5.20 0.58 1.86
CA PRO A 50 -4.54 0.96 3.10
C PRO A 50 -3.71 -0.18 3.67
N VAL A 51 -2.56 0.15 4.23
CA VAL A 51 -1.69 -0.86 4.81
C VAL A 51 -2.34 -1.47 6.05
N GLY A 52 -2.17 -2.80 6.21
CA GLY A 52 -2.70 -3.52 7.36
C GLY A 52 -3.98 -4.29 7.05
N ILE A 53 -4.43 -5.06 8.03
CA ILE A 53 -5.68 -5.80 7.92
C ILE A 53 -6.82 -4.96 8.49
N ASP A 54 -8.04 -5.21 8.00
CA ASP A 54 -9.20 -4.43 8.42
C ASP A 54 -9.74 -4.99 9.74
N ILE A 55 -9.40 -4.31 10.82
CA ILE A 55 -9.88 -4.65 12.16
C ILE A 55 -10.63 -3.48 12.79
N HIS A 56 -11.03 -2.52 11.97
CA HIS A 56 -11.72 -1.30 12.44
C HIS A 56 -10.93 -0.55 13.51
N ALA A 57 -9.61 -0.47 13.31
CA ALA A 57 -8.71 0.15 14.28
C ALA A 57 -9.06 1.61 14.51
N GLN A 58 -9.13 2.00 15.80
CA GLN A 58 -9.49 3.36 16.21
C GLN A 58 -8.33 4.07 16.90
N THR A 59 -7.40 3.33 17.48
CA THR A 59 -6.29 3.90 18.24
C THR A 59 -4.97 3.59 17.56
N VAL A 60 -3.93 4.35 17.93
CA VAL A 60 -2.59 4.14 17.38
C VAL A 60 -2.08 2.71 17.62
N PRO A 61 -2.19 2.15 18.84
CA PRO A 61 -1.80 0.76 19.05
C PRO A 61 -2.57 -0.23 18.16
N GLU A 62 -3.87 0.01 17.96
CA GLU A 62 -4.69 -0.86 17.12
C GLU A 62 -4.25 -0.77 15.65
N ILE A 63 -3.91 0.42 15.21
CA ILE A 63 -3.39 0.61 13.85
C ILE A 63 -2.07 -0.16 13.69
N ALA A 64 -1.20 -0.10 14.70
CA ALA A 64 0.05 -0.85 14.67
C ALA A 64 -0.19 -2.36 14.58
N VAL A 65 -1.16 -2.89 15.32
CA VAL A 65 -1.53 -4.30 15.24
C VAL A 65 -2.01 -4.65 13.84
N SER A 66 -2.83 -3.78 13.24
CA SER A 66 -3.34 -3.97 11.89
C SER A 66 -2.20 -4.06 10.87
N ILE A 67 -1.22 -3.16 10.98
CA ILE A 67 -0.06 -3.16 10.07
C ILE A 67 0.77 -4.43 10.25
N MET A 68 1.04 -4.80 11.49
CA MET A 68 1.80 -6.03 11.77
C MET A 68 1.07 -7.26 11.24
N GLY A 69 -0.27 -7.29 11.40
CA GLY A 69 -1.08 -8.36 10.84
C GLY A 69 -0.93 -8.46 9.34
N GLY A 70 -0.90 -7.31 8.67
CA GLY A 70 -0.71 -7.27 7.21
C GLY A 70 0.65 -7.81 6.80
N ILE A 71 1.69 -7.47 7.53
CA ILE A 71 3.04 -7.97 7.27
C ILE A 71 3.10 -9.48 7.44
N ILE A 72 2.53 -9.98 8.54
CA ILE A 72 2.53 -11.42 8.81
C ILE A 72 1.76 -12.16 7.70
N SER A 73 0.62 -11.62 7.31
CA SER A 73 -0.19 -12.20 6.24
C SER A 73 0.62 -12.31 4.95
N PHE A 74 1.35 -11.24 4.60
CA PHE A 74 2.19 -11.25 3.41
C PHE A 74 3.27 -12.33 3.50
N LEU A 75 3.94 -12.43 4.65
CA LEU A 75 5.01 -13.40 4.84
C LEU A 75 4.51 -14.85 4.77
N ARG A 76 3.26 -15.08 5.20
CA ARG A 76 2.68 -16.42 5.19
C ARG A 76 2.15 -16.85 3.84
N GLN A 77 1.99 -15.94 2.90
CA GLN A 77 1.48 -16.25 1.57
C GLN A 77 2.52 -16.88 0.65
N LYS A 78 3.73 -16.98 1.09
CA LYS A 78 4.81 -17.54 0.28
C LYS A 78 4.79 -19.05 0.25
#